data_f8c9e7d737c785d497a983cbdc92f51e
#
_entry.id   f8c9e7d737c785d497a983cbdc92f51e
#
_cell.length_a   1.000
_cell.length_b   1.000
_cell.length_c   1.000
_cell.angle_alpha   90.00
_cell.angle_beta   90.00
_cell.angle_gamma   90.00
#
_symmetry.space_group_name_H-M   'P 1'
#
loop_
_entity.id
_entity.type
_entity.pdbx_description
1 polymer ?
#
loop_
_entity_poly.entity_id
_entity_poly.type
_entity_poly.pdbx_seq_one_letter_code
_entity_poly.pdbx_strand_id
1 'polypeptide(L)'
;MRMKKVSSWAAALLLLAALPLQLAARDQAPGKPESGLSRQFSLRSISRDFLKDAGQIWSYPAHIRTRDILPIAGLAALTGFLIANDESIHRGFMNYREAHAWVRGVSPVITQMGSYGAWGTAALFLGVGLIGGDTKATETAVLASSAMLQCEILVTFLKGIFGRQRPFWADGVDHWSGPVGFFKRFDSTQSGEYNSFPSGHAITAFSLATVVAMQYRESGWVPILAYTTATAVALSRVTENKHWLSDSVVGGVLGYVIGRLVVRNHRSRTHLTPTAGLAQGKLTLAFTLTFQ
;
A
#
# COMPACT_ATOMS: atom_id res chain seq x y z
N MET A 1 -31.02 -6.61 12.28
CA MET A 1 -30.77 -5.65 11.20
C MET A 1 -29.30 -5.74 10.82
N ARG A 2 -28.96 -6.51 9.76
CA ARG A 2 -27.57 -6.71 9.32
C ARG A 2 -27.14 -5.49 8.52
N MET A 3 -26.30 -4.64 9.10
CA MET A 3 -25.58 -3.62 8.31
C MET A 3 -24.71 -4.33 7.28
N LYS A 4 -25.05 -4.16 5.99
CA LYS A 4 -24.19 -4.59 4.88
C LYS A 4 -22.85 -3.89 5.04
N LYS A 5 -21.76 -4.65 5.23
CA LYS A 5 -20.40 -4.15 5.18
C LYS A 5 -20.19 -3.52 3.80
N VAL A 6 -20.18 -2.20 3.74
CA VAL A 6 -19.71 -1.47 2.57
C VAL A 6 -18.28 -1.93 2.36
N SER A 7 -18.01 -2.55 1.22
CA SER A 7 -16.69 -3.09 0.94
C SER A 7 -15.68 -1.94 0.96
N SER A 8 -14.50 -2.16 1.54
CA SER A 8 -13.41 -1.17 1.61
C SER A 8 -13.05 -0.56 0.24
N TRP A 9 -13.43 -1.23 -0.83
CA TRP A 9 -13.30 -0.79 -2.23
C TRP A 9 -14.19 0.42 -2.57
N ALA A 10 -15.39 0.50 -2.04
CA ALA A 10 -16.30 1.61 -2.30
C ALA A 10 -15.79 2.92 -1.68
N ALA A 11 -15.17 2.84 -0.50
CA ALA A 11 -14.57 4.00 0.15
C ALA A 11 -13.30 4.47 -0.58
N ALA A 12 -12.46 3.54 -1.07
CA ALA A 12 -11.27 3.86 -1.85
C ALA A 12 -11.61 4.47 -3.21
N LEU A 13 -12.63 3.92 -3.89
CA LEU A 13 -13.13 4.46 -5.17
C LEU A 13 -13.80 5.82 -5.01
N LEU A 14 -14.53 6.05 -3.91
CA LEU A 14 -15.16 7.34 -3.61
C LEU A 14 -14.12 8.43 -3.30
N LEU A 15 -13.04 8.11 -2.58
CA LEU A 15 -11.94 9.04 -2.33
C LEU A 15 -11.18 9.41 -3.62
N LEU A 16 -10.98 8.44 -4.51
CA LEU A 16 -10.36 8.70 -5.83
C LEU A 16 -11.31 9.41 -6.79
N ALA A 17 -12.63 9.17 -6.70
CA ALA A 17 -13.62 9.87 -7.51
C ALA A 17 -13.88 11.31 -7.03
N ALA A 18 -13.68 11.59 -5.74
CA ALA A 18 -13.84 12.95 -5.19
C ALA A 18 -12.62 13.86 -5.49
N LEU A 19 -11.42 13.29 -5.64
CA LEU A 19 -10.20 14.01 -5.99
C LEU A 19 -10.35 14.84 -7.29
N PRO A 20 -10.96 14.29 -8.39
CA PRO A 20 -11.12 15.03 -9.64
C PRO A 20 -12.04 16.24 -9.57
N LEU A 21 -13.10 16.16 -8.79
CA LEU A 21 -14.09 17.25 -8.73
C LEU A 21 -13.54 18.51 -8.07
N GLN A 22 -12.69 18.39 -7.07
CA GLN A 22 -12.10 19.54 -6.37
C GLN A 22 -10.94 20.16 -7.15
N LEU A 23 -10.16 19.34 -7.87
CA LEU A 23 -9.09 19.83 -8.75
C LEU A 23 -9.67 20.49 -10.01
N ALA A 24 -10.74 19.93 -10.60
CA ALA A 24 -11.40 20.50 -11.77
C ALA A 24 -12.17 21.82 -11.45
N ALA A 25 -12.73 21.95 -10.25
CA ALA A 25 -13.41 23.18 -9.83
C ALA A 25 -12.45 24.37 -9.64
N ARG A 26 -11.16 24.10 -9.41
CA ARG A 26 -10.11 25.11 -9.24
C ARG A 26 -9.56 25.61 -10.58
N ASP A 27 -9.61 24.78 -11.64
CA ASP A 27 -9.15 25.13 -12.99
C ASP A 27 -10.11 26.09 -13.74
N GLN A 28 -11.33 26.34 -13.21
CA GLN A 28 -12.33 27.17 -13.87
C GLN A 28 -12.44 28.61 -13.35
N ALA A 29 -11.59 29.02 -12.41
CA ALA A 29 -11.57 30.40 -11.92
C ALA A 29 -10.71 31.29 -12.85
N PRO A 30 -11.29 32.36 -13.49
CA PRO A 30 -10.54 33.21 -14.40
C PRO A 30 -9.54 34.07 -13.64
N GLY A 31 -8.26 33.99 -13.99
CA GLY A 31 -7.31 35.08 -13.77
C GLY A 31 -6.34 34.98 -12.60
N LYS A 32 -6.10 33.82 -11.97
CA LYS A 32 -4.93 33.65 -11.07
C LYS A 32 -3.82 32.84 -11.78
N PRO A 33 -2.53 33.23 -11.60
CA PRO A 33 -1.44 32.42 -12.13
C PRO A 33 -1.57 31.00 -11.56
N GLU A 34 -1.57 30.01 -12.46
CA GLU A 34 -1.60 28.59 -12.08
C GLU A 34 -0.50 28.35 -11.05
N SER A 35 -0.87 28.05 -9.81
CA SER A 35 0.09 27.64 -8.81
C SER A 35 0.79 26.39 -9.33
N GLY A 36 2.10 26.28 -9.18
CA GLY A 36 2.90 25.13 -9.69
C GLY A 36 2.36 23.75 -9.28
N LEU A 37 1.50 23.69 -8.25
CA LEU A 37 0.77 22.53 -7.79
C LEU A 37 -0.22 21.96 -8.80
N SER A 38 -0.98 22.82 -9.52
CA SER A 38 -2.04 22.38 -10.44
C SER A 38 -1.48 21.62 -11.64
N ARG A 39 -0.25 21.94 -12.07
CA ARG A 39 0.45 21.23 -13.14
C ARG A 39 1.05 19.90 -12.68
N GLN A 40 1.51 19.81 -11.43
CA GLN A 40 2.22 18.63 -10.91
C GLN A 40 1.28 17.47 -10.60
N PHE A 41 0.05 17.74 -10.16
CA PHE A 41 -0.94 16.74 -9.74
C PHE A 41 -2.23 16.79 -10.54
N SER A 42 -2.15 16.95 -11.86
CA SER A 42 -3.32 16.76 -12.72
C SER A 42 -3.74 15.29 -12.73
N LEU A 43 -5.03 15.00 -12.89
CA LEU A 43 -5.54 13.64 -13.04
C LEU A 43 -4.78 12.85 -14.11
N ARG A 44 -4.47 13.51 -15.22
CA ARG A 44 -3.73 12.90 -16.33
C ARG A 44 -2.31 12.49 -15.91
N SER A 45 -1.61 13.30 -15.10
CA SER A 45 -0.28 12.95 -14.60
C SER A 45 -0.35 11.81 -13.57
N ILE A 46 -1.30 11.87 -12.62
CA ILE A 46 -1.50 10.83 -11.62
C ILE A 46 -1.81 9.48 -12.28
N SER A 47 -2.78 9.45 -13.21
CA SER A 47 -3.16 8.22 -13.92
C SER A 47 -2.02 7.65 -14.74
N ARG A 48 -1.29 8.52 -15.48
CA ARG A 48 -0.12 8.10 -16.26
C ARG A 48 0.96 7.49 -15.38
N ASP A 49 1.26 8.12 -14.24
CA ASP A 49 2.30 7.67 -13.34
C ASP A 49 1.90 6.38 -12.62
N PHE A 50 0.63 6.25 -12.23
CA PHE A 50 0.05 5.01 -11.71
C PHE A 50 0.20 3.84 -12.71
N LEU A 51 -0.13 4.05 -13.98
CA LEU A 51 -0.02 3.01 -15.02
C LEU A 51 1.43 2.64 -15.30
N LYS A 52 2.37 3.60 -15.27
CA LYS A 52 3.80 3.30 -15.41
C LYS A 52 4.33 2.48 -14.24
N ASP A 53 3.92 2.81 -13.01
CA ASP A 53 4.29 2.05 -11.82
C ASP A 53 3.70 0.64 -11.86
N ALA A 54 2.42 0.50 -12.26
CA ALA A 54 1.79 -0.80 -12.50
C ALA A 54 2.59 -1.62 -13.52
N GLY A 55 2.94 -1.02 -14.67
CA GLY A 55 3.75 -1.68 -15.69
C GLY A 55 5.07 -2.22 -15.14
N GLN A 56 5.77 -1.46 -14.30
CA GLN A 56 7.01 -1.92 -13.67
C GLN A 56 6.78 -3.06 -12.66
N ILE A 57 5.73 -2.96 -11.84
CA ILE A 57 5.41 -3.99 -10.85
C ILE A 57 5.10 -5.32 -11.55
N TRP A 58 4.24 -5.29 -12.57
CA TRP A 58 3.81 -6.50 -13.27
C TRP A 58 4.85 -7.07 -14.22
N SER A 59 5.72 -6.26 -14.78
CA SER A 59 6.83 -6.74 -15.64
C SER A 59 8.08 -7.12 -14.84
N TYR A 60 8.16 -6.82 -13.53
CA TYR A 60 9.35 -7.08 -12.74
C TYR A 60 9.87 -8.54 -12.80
N PRO A 61 9.01 -9.58 -12.78
CA PRO A 61 9.47 -10.95 -12.90
C PRO A 61 10.27 -11.23 -14.18
N ALA A 62 9.97 -10.51 -15.28
CA ALA A 62 10.69 -10.62 -16.55
C ALA A 62 11.98 -9.77 -16.60
N HIS A 63 12.22 -8.93 -15.58
CA HIS A 63 13.35 -7.99 -15.54
C HIS A 63 14.24 -8.17 -14.30
N ILE A 64 14.22 -9.37 -13.69
CA ILE A 64 15.06 -9.72 -12.55
C ILE A 64 16.54 -9.64 -12.98
N ARG A 65 17.34 -8.90 -12.23
CA ARG A 65 18.77 -8.74 -12.43
C ARG A 65 19.55 -9.60 -11.45
N THR A 66 20.80 -9.91 -11.76
CA THR A 66 21.67 -10.70 -10.87
C THR A 66 21.73 -10.16 -9.44
N ARG A 67 21.74 -8.84 -9.28
CA ARG A 67 21.72 -8.17 -7.96
C ARG A 67 20.42 -8.42 -7.15
N ASP A 68 19.33 -8.77 -7.81
CA ASP A 68 18.03 -8.99 -7.19
C ASP A 68 17.88 -10.45 -6.71
N ILE A 69 18.74 -11.36 -7.19
CA ILE A 69 18.65 -12.80 -6.89
C ILE A 69 18.83 -13.05 -5.39
N LEU A 70 19.86 -12.48 -4.77
CA LEU A 70 20.14 -12.72 -3.35
C LEU A 70 19.02 -12.20 -2.42
N PRO A 71 18.47 -10.98 -2.56
CA PRO A 71 17.32 -10.55 -1.79
C PRO A 71 16.07 -11.41 -2.02
N ILE A 72 15.80 -11.83 -3.26
CA ILE A 72 14.64 -12.68 -3.59
C ILE A 72 14.83 -14.07 -2.97
N ALA A 73 16.00 -14.67 -3.11
CA ALA A 73 16.32 -15.97 -2.51
C ALA A 73 16.24 -15.91 -0.98
N GLY A 74 16.74 -14.84 -0.37
CA GLY A 74 16.64 -14.61 1.07
C GLY A 74 15.18 -14.52 1.54
N LEU A 75 14.36 -13.77 0.82
CA LEU A 75 12.92 -13.68 1.12
C LEU A 75 12.22 -15.03 0.93
N ALA A 76 12.53 -15.75 -0.14
CA ALA A 76 11.97 -17.08 -0.40
C ALA A 76 12.37 -18.08 0.70
N ALA A 77 13.63 -18.10 1.12
CA ALA A 77 14.12 -18.95 2.21
C ALA A 77 13.45 -18.61 3.54
N LEU A 78 13.36 -17.32 3.88
CA LEU A 78 12.65 -16.86 5.09
C LEU A 78 11.17 -17.25 5.04
N THR A 79 10.51 -17.03 3.90
CA THR A 79 9.10 -17.39 3.72
C THR A 79 8.89 -18.88 3.88
N GLY A 80 9.73 -19.72 3.25
CA GLY A 80 9.66 -21.17 3.39
C GLY A 80 9.89 -21.63 4.83
N PHE A 81 10.86 -21.04 5.53
CA PHE A 81 11.09 -21.31 6.95
C PHE A 81 9.86 -20.93 7.81
N LEU A 82 9.28 -19.76 7.57
CA LEU A 82 8.09 -19.33 8.31
C LEU A 82 6.90 -20.23 8.03
N ILE A 83 6.63 -20.58 6.77
CA ILE A 83 5.54 -21.49 6.40
C ILE A 83 5.71 -22.84 7.10
N ALA A 84 6.92 -23.40 7.10
CA ALA A 84 7.20 -24.67 7.78
C ALA A 84 6.98 -24.62 9.30
N ASN A 85 6.98 -23.43 9.90
CA ASN A 85 6.81 -23.22 11.34
C ASN A 85 5.51 -22.50 11.71
N ASP A 86 4.69 -22.08 10.74
CA ASP A 86 3.51 -21.22 10.96
C ASP A 86 2.51 -21.83 11.95
N GLU A 87 2.26 -23.14 11.89
CA GLU A 87 1.35 -23.79 12.85
C GLU A 87 1.87 -23.71 14.30
N SER A 88 3.18 -23.91 14.48
CA SER A 88 3.81 -23.83 15.80
C SER A 88 3.82 -22.41 16.33
N ILE A 89 4.18 -21.45 15.46
CA ILE A 89 4.18 -20.01 15.75
C ILE A 89 2.75 -19.56 16.09
N HIS A 90 1.79 -19.99 15.28
CA HIS A 90 0.38 -19.66 15.48
C HIS A 90 -0.13 -20.13 16.86
N ARG A 91 0.16 -21.39 17.25
CA ARG A 91 -0.18 -21.90 18.59
C ARG A 91 0.41 -21.00 19.70
N GLY A 92 1.66 -20.58 19.54
CA GLY A 92 2.31 -19.65 20.48
C GLY A 92 1.57 -18.31 20.61
N PHE A 93 1.18 -17.72 19.49
CA PHE A 93 0.41 -16.47 19.47
C PHE A 93 -0.99 -16.63 20.08
N MET A 94 -1.67 -17.74 19.85
CA MET A 94 -2.99 -17.99 20.43
C MET A 94 -2.89 -18.19 21.95
N ASN A 95 -1.93 -18.97 22.45
CA ASN A 95 -1.70 -19.13 23.88
C ASN A 95 -1.37 -17.77 24.54
N TYR A 96 -0.53 -16.95 23.91
CA TYR A 96 -0.21 -15.60 24.41
C TYR A 96 -1.46 -14.71 24.47
N ARG A 97 -2.28 -14.72 23.40
CA ARG A 97 -3.54 -13.97 23.34
C ARG A 97 -4.55 -14.40 24.41
N GLU A 98 -4.63 -15.70 24.68
CA GLU A 98 -5.51 -16.23 25.73
C GLU A 98 -5.06 -15.82 27.14
N ALA A 99 -3.74 -15.87 27.38
CA ALA A 99 -3.14 -15.49 28.67
C ALA A 99 -3.22 -13.98 28.94
N HIS A 100 -3.35 -13.14 27.90
CA HIS A 100 -3.27 -11.68 28.04
C HIS A 100 -4.52 -10.98 27.50
N ALA A 101 -5.44 -10.60 28.39
CA ALA A 101 -6.71 -9.94 28.04
C ALA A 101 -6.51 -8.63 27.25
N TRP A 102 -5.46 -7.87 27.52
CA TRP A 102 -5.16 -6.62 26.82
C TRP A 102 -4.92 -6.85 25.31
N VAL A 103 -4.34 -7.98 24.92
CA VAL A 103 -4.13 -8.32 23.49
C VAL A 103 -5.47 -8.44 22.77
N ARG A 104 -6.46 -9.07 23.43
CA ARG A 104 -7.81 -9.21 22.86
C ARG A 104 -8.53 -7.86 22.69
N GLY A 105 -8.24 -6.90 23.56
CA GLY A 105 -8.81 -5.56 23.50
C GLY A 105 -8.12 -4.65 22.47
N VAL A 106 -6.80 -4.71 22.41
CA VAL A 106 -5.98 -3.75 21.62
C VAL A 106 -5.80 -4.19 20.16
N SER A 107 -5.64 -5.50 19.90
CA SER A 107 -5.40 -6.00 18.52
C SER A 107 -6.48 -5.59 17.51
N PRO A 108 -7.79 -5.67 17.81
CA PRO A 108 -8.82 -5.25 16.86
C PRO A 108 -8.76 -3.76 16.52
N VAL A 109 -8.32 -2.92 17.46
CA VAL A 109 -8.15 -1.47 17.23
C VAL A 109 -6.95 -1.22 16.33
N ILE A 110 -5.80 -1.83 16.63
CA ILE A 110 -4.57 -1.70 15.84
C ILE A 110 -4.80 -2.19 14.40
N THR A 111 -5.51 -3.29 14.23
CA THR A 111 -5.85 -3.83 12.91
C THR A 111 -6.52 -2.79 12.00
N GLN A 112 -7.39 -1.93 12.53
CA GLN A 112 -8.07 -0.91 11.72
C GLN A 112 -7.10 0.10 11.09
N MET A 113 -5.92 0.30 11.68
CA MET A 113 -4.88 1.17 11.11
C MET A 113 -4.31 0.62 9.79
N GLY A 114 -4.43 -0.68 9.52
CA GLY A 114 -4.04 -1.32 8.26
C GLY A 114 -5.16 -1.37 7.20
N SER A 115 -6.33 -0.79 7.48
CA SER A 115 -7.46 -0.72 6.57
C SER A 115 -8.03 0.70 6.51
N TYR A 116 -9.13 0.98 7.27
CA TYR A 116 -9.74 2.31 7.30
C TYR A 116 -8.78 3.39 7.81
N GLY A 117 -7.94 3.08 8.79
CA GLY A 117 -6.94 4.00 9.33
C GLY A 117 -5.87 4.38 8.29
N ALA A 118 -5.43 3.44 7.45
CA ALA A 118 -4.48 3.74 6.39
C ALA A 118 -5.05 4.72 5.36
N TRP A 119 -6.27 4.49 4.90
CA TRP A 119 -6.97 5.40 3.99
C TRP A 119 -7.33 6.72 4.65
N GLY A 120 -7.72 6.69 5.93
CA GLY A 120 -7.95 7.89 6.75
C GLY A 120 -6.69 8.74 6.89
N THR A 121 -5.54 8.12 7.07
CA THR A 121 -4.25 8.82 7.12
C THR A 121 -3.92 9.49 5.78
N ALA A 122 -4.12 8.81 4.66
CA ALA A 122 -3.93 9.40 3.34
C ALA A 122 -4.90 10.58 3.10
N ALA A 123 -6.16 10.44 3.51
CA ALA A 123 -7.15 11.51 3.44
C ALA A 123 -6.79 12.71 4.34
N LEU A 124 -6.25 12.47 5.53
CA LEU A 124 -5.75 13.53 6.42
C LEU A 124 -4.60 14.32 5.77
N PHE A 125 -3.60 13.64 5.21
CA PHE A 125 -2.54 14.30 4.46
C PHE A 125 -3.08 15.14 3.29
N LEU A 126 -4.06 14.61 2.57
CA LEU A 126 -4.72 15.36 1.49
C LEU A 126 -5.43 16.61 2.02
N GLY A 127 -6.19 16.48 3.11
CA GLY A 127 -6.89 17.60 3.75
C GLY A 127 -5.92 18.69 4.21
N VAL A 128 -4.86 18.32 4.92
CA VAL A 128 -3.79 19.23 5.35
C VAL A 128 -3.15 19.92 4.15
N GLY A 129 -2.86 19.17 3.09
CA GLY A 129 -2.24 19.70 1.88
C GLY A 129 -3.14 20.68 1.14
N LEU A 130 -4.44 20.37 0.96
CA LEU A 130 -5.36 21.21 0.22
C LEU A 130 -5.82 22.45 1.01
N ILE A 131 -6.05 22.31 2.32
CA ILE A 131 -6.53 23.40 3.17
C ILE A 131 -5.35 24.29 3.59
N GLY A 132 -4.23 23.70 3.98
CA GLY A 132 -3.03 24.40 4.45
C GLY A 132 -2.10 24.87 3.33
N GLY A 133 -2.31 24.45 2.08
CA GLY A 133 -1.41 24.75 0.98
C GLY A 133 -0.07 23.99 1.05
N ASP A 134 0.00 22.92 1.87
CA ASP A 134 1.22 22.11 2.02
C ASP A 134 1.36 21.11 0.85
N THR A 135 2.28 21.42 -0.05
CA THR A 135 2.57 20.60 -1.24
C THR A 135 3.10 19.23 -0.86
N LYS A 136 3.94 19.14 0.19
CA LYS A 136 4.51 17.87 0.66
C LYS A 136 3.45 16.93 1.22
N ALA A 137 2.48 17.48 1.94
CA ALA A 137 1.34 16.70 2.44
C ALA A 137 0.46 16.19 1.29
N THR A 138 0.15 17.05 0.30
CA THR A 138 -0.59 16.64 -0.91
C THR A 138 0.13 15.54 -1.67
N GLU A 139 1.44 15.70 -1.89
CA GLU A 139 2.29 14.70 -2.55
C GLU A 139 2.26 13.38 -1.78
N THR A 140 2.42 13.43 -0.46
CA THR A 140 2.38 12.25 0.41
C THR A 140 1.05 11.51 0.27
N ALA A 141 -0.08 12.23 0.25
CA ALA A 141 -1.41 11.65 0.07
C ALA A 141 -1.56 10.93 -1.27
N VAL A 142 -1.13 11.57 -2.37
CA VAL A 142 -1.21 11.00 -3.72
C VAL A 142 -0.34 9.75 -3.84
N LEU A 143 0.91 9.82 -3.38
CA LEU A 143 1.84 8.69 -3.45
C LEU A 143 1.40 7.53 -2.55
N ALA A 144 0.92 7.81 -1.34
CA ALA A 144 0.39 6.79 -0.44
C ALA A 144 -0.84 6.09 -1.04
N SER A 145 -1.79 6.86 -1.57
CA SER A 145 -2.98 6.30 -2.23
C SER A 145 -2.60 5.44 -3.45
N SER A 146 -1.66 5.91 -4.26
CA SER A 146 -1.15 5.16 -5.42
C SER A 146 -0.50 3.85 -4.98
N ALA A 147 0.40 3.88 -3.99
CA ALA A 147 1.08 2.69 -3.49
C ALA A 147 0.10 1.68 -2.88
N MET A 148 -0.84 2.13 -2.05
CA MET A 148 -1.87 1.28 -1.46
C MET A 148 -2.76 0.61 -2.52
N LEU A 149 -3.16 1.34 -3.57
CA LEU A 149 -3.95 0.76 -4.67
C LEU A 149 -3.17 -0.29 -5.46
N GLN A 150 -1.90 -0.04 -5.77
CA GLN A 150 -1.03 -1.04 -6.41
C GLN A 150 -0.93 -2.30 -5.54
N CYS A 151 -0.78 -2.13 -4.23
CA CYS A 151 -0.75 -3.21 -3.26
C CYS A 151 -2.05 -4.02 -3.25
N GLU A 152 -3.21 -3.35 -3.27
CA GLU A 152 -4.52 -4.03 -3.27
C GLU A 152 -4.76 -4.84 -4.55
N ILE A 153 -4.33 -4.32 -5.71
CA ILE A 153 -4.42 -5.06 -6.97
C ILE A 153 -3.52 -6.29 -6.90
N LEU A 154 -2.25 -6.12 -6.49
CA LEU A 154 -1.29 -7.22 -6.40
C LEU A 154 -1.72 -8.29 -5.39
N VAL A 155 -2.13 -7.88 -4.18
CA VAL A 155 -2.53 -8.82 -3.13
C VAL A 155 -3.78 -9.62 -3.54
N THR A 156 -4.73 -8.99 -4.24
CA THR A 156 -5.92 -9.67 -4.75
C THR A 156 -5.56 -10.75 -5.76
N PHE A 157 -4.63 -10.43 -6.66
CA PHE A 157 -4.11 -11.38 -7.64
C PHE A 157 -3.37 -12.55 -6.98
N LEU A 158 -2.45 -12.25 -6.05
CA LEU A 158 -1.69 -13.30 -5.34
C LEU A 158 -2.61 -14.21 -4.50
N LYS A 159 -3.61 -13.65 -3.83
CA LYS A 159 -4.62 -14.45 -3.12
C LYS A 159 -5.38 -15.39 -4.06
N GLY A 160 -5.61 -14.93 -5.30
CA GLY A 160 -6.21 -15.76 -6.34
C GLY A 160 -5.32 -16.94 -6.76
N ILE A 161 -4.01 -16.76 -6.78
CA ILE A 161 -3.06 -17.80 -7.17
C ILE A 161 -2.87 -18.81 -6.03
N PHE A 162 -2.64 -18.32 -4.81
CA PHE A 162 -2.21 -19.18 -3.70
C PHE A 162 -3.36 -19.86 -2.97
N GLY A 163 -4.50 -19.20 -2.80
CA GLY A 163 -5.69 -19.77 -2.15
C GLY A 163 -5.38 -20.40 -0.79
N ARG A 164 -4.57 -19.73 0.06
CA ARG A 164 -4.22 -20.22 1.38
C ARG A 164 -5.38 -20.01 2.35
N GLN A 165 -5.72 -21.05 3.12
CA GLN A 165 -6.74 -20.99 4.15
C GLN A 165 -6.28 -20.16 5.35
N ARG A 166 -7.20 -19.42 5.96
CA ARG A 166 -6.89 -18.64 7.18
C ARG A 166 -6.84 -19.53 8.41
N PRO A 167 -5.97 -19.20 9.40
CA PRO A 167 -5.80 -20.06 10.59
C PRO A 167 -7.10 -20.37 11.33
N PHE A 168 -8.00 -19.39 11.47
CA PHE A 168 -9.26 -19.56 12.23
C PHE A 168 -10.30 -20.48 11.54
N TRP A 169 -10.15 -20.73 10.23
CA TRP A 169 -10.99 -21.69 9.50
C TRP A 169 -10.33 -23.07 9.43
N ALA A 170 -9.01 -23.09 9.57
CA ALA A 170 -8.18 -24.25 9.36
C ALA A 170 -7.88 -25.02 10.65
N ASP A 171 -8.51 -24.68 11.77
CA ASP A 171 -8.24 -25.26 13.11
C ASP A 171 -6.73 -25.32 13.44
N GLY A 172 -5.97 -24.34 12.94
CA GLY A 172 -4.53 -24.22 13.13
C GLY A 172 -3.68 -25.10 12.21
N VAL A 173 -4.28 -25.77 11.21
CA VAL A 173 -3.58 -26.56 10.19
C VAL A 173 -3.44 -25.74 8.90
N ASP A 174 -2.26 -25.79 8.27
CA ASP A 174 -1.99 -24.99 7.05
C ASP A 174 -2.48 -25.72 5.79
N HIS A 175 -3.44 -25.13 5.09
CA HIS A 175 -4.02 -25.64 3.85
C HIS A 175 -3.91 -24.65 2.69
N TRP A 176 -3.53 -25.16 1.51
CA TRP A 176 -3.40 -24.41 0.27
C TRP A 176 -4.29 -25.04 -0.80
N SER A 177 -5.20 -24.24 -1.36
CA SER A 177 -6.13 -24.69 -2.41
C SER A 177 -5.77 -24.17 -3.80
N GLY A 178 -4.71 -23.37 -3.92
CA GLY A 178 -4.33 -22.74 -5.17
C GLY A 178 -5.46 -21.93 -5.80
N PRO A 179 -5.54 -21.84 -7.14
CA PRO A 179 -6.56 -21.06 -7.82
C PRO A 179 -8.00 -21.53 -7.54
N VAL A 180 -8.21 -22.79 -7.16
CA VAL A 180 -9.55 -23.30 -6.81
C VAL A 180 -10.10 -22.58 -5.58
N GLY A 181 -9.26 -22.27 -4.59
CA GLY A 181 -9.63 -21.49 -3.41
C GLY A 181 -10.12 -20.08 -3.76
N PHE A 182 -9.62 -19.49 -4.85
CA PHE A 182 -10.09 -18.19 -5.32
C PHE A 182 -11.57 -18.22 -5.73
N PHE A 183 -12.01 -19.26 -6.40
CA PHE A 183 -13.41 -19.39 -6.81
C PHE A 183 -14.34 -19.65 -5.62
N LYS A 184 -13.88 -20.31 -4.56
CA LYS A 184 -14.62 -20.52 -3.32
C LYS A 184 -14.99 -19.21 -2.61
N ARG A 185 -14.26 -18.11 -2.84
CA ARG A 185 -14.60 -16.79 -2.28
C ARG A 185 -15.92 -16.20 -2.79
N PHE A 186 -16.42 -16.69 -3.93
CA PHE A 186 -17.72 -16.30 -4.47
C PHE A 186 -18.87 -17.12 -3.88
N ASP A 187 -18.57 -18.21 -3.17
CA ASP A 187 -19.52 -18.92 -2.34
C ASP A 187 -19.76 -18.13 -1.04
N SER A 188 -21.01 -17.80 -0.78
CA SER A 188 -21.41 -17.02 0.39
C SER A 188 -21.06 -17.70 1.72
N THR A 189 -20.91 -19.03 1.73
CA THR A 189 -20.59 -19.84 2.91
C THR A 189 -19.09 -19.90 3.19
N GLN A 190 -18.23 -19.74 2.18
CA GLN A 190 -16.76 -19.86 2.25
C GLN A 190 -16.04 -18.56 1.92
N SER A 191 -16.77 -17.45 1.80
CA SER A 191 -16.17 -16.17 1.42
C SER A 191 -15.20 -15.68 2.51
N GLY A 192 -13.92 -15.58 2.14
CA GLY A 192 -12.86 -15.16 3.05
C GLY A 192 -12.01 -16.27 3.67
N GLU A 193 -12.39 -17.54 3.49
CA GLU A 193 -11.65 -18.68 4.00
C GLU A 193 -10.28 -18.84 3.33
N TYR A 194 -10.25 -18.86 1.99
CA TYR A 194 -9.06 -19.11 1.18
C TYR A 194 -8.40 -17.83 0.65
N ASN A 195 -8.26 -16.81 1.48
CA ASN A 195 -7.64 -15.55 1.09
C ASN A 195 -6.62 -15.05 2.11
N SER A 196 -5.88 -15.97 2.74
CA SER A 196 -4.88 -15.65 3.76
C SER A 196 -3.62 -15.03 3.18
N PHE A 197 -2.99 -15.67 2.18
CA PHE A 197 -1.68 -15.28 1.69
C PHE A 197 -1.73 -14.40 0.43
N PRO A 198 -0.97 -13.30 0.42
CA PRO A 198 -0.37 -12.61 1.55
C PRO A 198 -1.35 -11.71 2.31
N SER A 199 -0.94 -11.15 3.45
CA SER A 199 -1.78 -10.29 4.29
C SER A 199 -2.05 -8.92 3.67
N GLY A 200 -3.33 -8.62 3.36
CA GLY A 200 -3.75 -7.34 2.81
C GLY A 200 -3.55 -6.16 3.77
N HIS A 201 -3.79 -6.34 5.08
CA HIS A 201 -3.55 -5.29 6.07
C HIS A 201 -2.06 -4.97 6.23
N ALA A 202 -1.20 -6.00 6.21
CA ALA A 202 0.24 -5.80 6.31
C ALA A 202 0.79 -5.06 5.08
N ILE A 203 0.40 -5.45 3.86
CA ILE A 203 0.88 -4.82 2.63
C ILE A 203 0.44 -3.34 2.56
N THR A 204 -0.79 -3.03 2.94
CA THR A 204 -1.32 -1.67 2.96
C THR A 204 -0.63 -0.81 4.02
N ALA A 205 -0.47 -1.33 5.25
CA ALA A 205 0.18 -0.61 6.33
C ALA A 205 1.65 -0.30 6.02
N PHE A 206 2.40 -1.28 5.50
CA PHE A 206 3.81 -1.08 5.14
C PHE A 206 4.00 -0.20 3.91
N SER A 207 3.10 -0.23 2.92
CA SER A 207 3.18 0.68 1.78
C SER A 207 2.97 2.13 2.21
N LEU A 208 1.95 2.41 3.02
CA LEU A 208 1.73 3.74 3.62
C LEU A 208 2.93 4.18 4.48
N ALA A 209 3.37 3.30 5.39
CA ALA A 209 4.51 3.60 6.27
C ALA A 209 5.77 3.96 5.47
N THR A 210 6.03 3.23 4.37
CA THR A 210 7.20 3.48 3.52
C THR A 210 7.09 4.82 2.81
N VAL A 211 5.93 5.17 2.26
CA VAL A 211 5.72 6.48 1.63
C VAL A 211 5.93 7.60 2.65
N VAL A 212 5.29 7.51 3.82
CA VAL A 212 5.41 8.53 4.88
C VAL A 212 6.87 8.63 5.37
N ALA A 213 7.53 7.49 5.64
CA ALA A 213 8.91 7.47 6.08
C ALA A 213 9.88 8.08 5.06
N MET A 214 9.65 7.85 3.76
CA MET A 214 10.50 8.42 2.71
C MET A 214 10.23 9.90 2.48
N GLN A 215 8.99 10.37 2.61
CA GLN A 215 8.65 11.77 2.47
C GLN A 215 9.12 12.62 3.67
N TYR A 216 9.12 12.05 4.87
CA TYR A 216 9.51 12.73 6.10
C TYR A 216 10.80 12.15 6.71
N ARG A 217 11.74 11.69 5.86
CA ARG A 217 12.99 11.03 6.29
C ARG A 217 13.89 11.89 7.18
N GLU A 218 13.81 13.23 7.04
CA GLU A 218 14.59 14.18 7.83
C GLU A 218 14.12 14.25 9.30
N SER A 219 12.88 13.84 9.57
CA SER A 219 12.35 13.74 10.92
C SER A 219 12.70 12.37 11.48
N GLY A 220 13.66 12.31 12.43
CA GLY A 220 14.17 11.03 12.95
C GLY A 220 13.10 10.12 13.55
N TRP A 221 12.01 10.66 14.10
CA TRP A 221 10.95 9.90 14.76
C TRP A 221 9.83 9.43 13.81
N VAL A 222 9.56 10.14 12.70
CA VAL A 222 8.45 9.80 11.78
C VAL A 222 8.64 8.43 11.13
N PRO A 223 9.81 8.08 10.56
CA PRO A 223 10.05 6.74 10.04
C PRO A 223 9.89 5.65 11.10
N ILE A 224 10.38 5.90 12.32
CA ILE A 224 10.26 4.95 13.42
C ILE A 224 8.80 4.70 13.76
N LEU A 225 8.01 5.76 13.96
CA LEU A 225 6.58 5.65 14.27
C LEU A 225 5.82 4.94 13.15
N ALA A 226 6.09 5.30 11.89
CA ALA A 226 5.42 4.71 10.73
C ALA A 226 5.64 3.20 10.65
N TYR A 227 6.90 2.74 10.73
CA TYR A 227 7.20 1.31 10.67
C TYR A 227 6.80 0.55 11.93
N THR A 228 6.87 1.15 13.11
CA THR A 228 6.36 0.54 14.35
C THR A 228 4.85 0.30 14.25
N THR A 229 4.11 1.29 13.75
CA THR A 229 2.66 1.15 13.52
C THR A 229 2.36 0.06 12.51
N ALA A 230 3.06 0.02 11.37
CA ALA A 230 2.86 -1.01 10.35
C ALA A 230 3.19 -2.42 10.89
N THR A 231 4.24 -2.55 11.70
CA THR A 231 4.61 -3.81 12.37
C THR A 231 3.53 -4.23 13.37
N ALA A 232 3.02 -3.31 14.17
CA ALA A 232 1.93 -3.57 15.10
C ALA A 232 0.66 -4.06 14.36
N VAL A 233 0.34 -3.44 13.21
CA VAL A 233 -0.76 -3.91 12.33
C VAL A 233 -0.49 -5.33 11.83
N ALA A 234 0.70 -5.62 11.33
CA ALA A 234 1.04 -6.96 10.84
C ALA A 234 0.90 -8.03 11.93
N LEU A 235 1.41 -7.74 13.15
CA LEU A 235 1.29 -8.64 14.30
C LEU A 235 -0.14 -8.78 14.80
N SER A 236 -0.95 -7.71 14.75
CA SER A 236 -2.36 -7.79 15.16
C SER A 236 -3.14 -8.78 14.30
N ARG A 237 -2.76 -8.96 13.02
CA ARG A 237 -3.41 -9.95 12.15
C ARG A 237 -3.16 -11.39 12.60
N VAL A 238 -1.97 -11.65 13.14
CA VAL A 238 -1.62 -12.97 13.69
C VAL A 238 -2.34 -13.20 15.01
N THR A 239 -2.30 -12.23 15.92
CA THR A 239 -2.99 -12.32 17.23
C THR A 239 -4.51 -12.35 17.10
N GLU A 240 -5.10 -11.86 16.01
CA GLU A 240 -6.52 -12.00 15.70
C GLU A 240 -6.90 -13.31 15.01
N ASN A 241 -5.98 -14.23 14.85
CA ASN A 241 -6.23 -15.51 14.17
C ASN A 241 -6.69 -15.35 12.70
N LYS A 242 -6.26 -14.27 12.02
CA LYS A 242 -6.71 -13.92 10.66
C LYS A 242 -5.69 -14.24 9.59
N HIS A 243 -4.41 -14.26 9.94
CA HIS A 243 -3.29 -14.52 9.06
C HIS A 243 -2.20 -15.29 9.78
N TRP A 244 -1.46 -16.08 9.01
CA TRP A 244 -0.21 -16.69 9.45
C TRP A 244 0.88 -15.63 9.56
N LEU A 245 1.95 -15.92 10.31
CA LEU A 245 3.07 -14.97 10.42
C LEU A 245 3.74 -14.75 9.05
N SER A 246 3.93 -15.82 8.28
CA SER A 246 4.49 -15.72 6.92
C SER A 246 3.67 -14.82 5.99
N ASP A 247 2.31 -14.87 6.07
CA ASP A 247 1.42 -13.98 5.30
C ASP A 247 1.72 -12.51 5.60
N SER A 248 1.90 -12.20 6.89
CA SER A 248 2.13 -10.84 7.38
C SER A 248 3.52 -10.34 7.00
N VAL A 249 4.54 -11.19 7.08
CA VAL A 249 5.92 -10.85 6.70
C VAL A 249 6.01 -10.59 5.19
N VAL A 250 5.48 -11.50 4.37
CA VAL A 250 5.47 -11.32 2.90
C VAL A 250 4.67 -10.08 2.51
N GLY A 251 3.49 -9.88 3.10
CA GLY A 251 2.70 -8.67 2.89
C GLY A 251 3.48 -7.40 3.23
N GLY A 252 4.16 -7.37 4.37
CA GLY A 252 4.99 -6.25 4.80
C GLY A 252 6.13 -5.93 3.83
N VAL A 253 6.87 -6.96 3.38
CA VAL A 253 7.97 -6.79 2.41
C VAL A 253 7.45 -6.26 1.08
N LEU A 254 6.36 -6.83 0.56
CA LEU A 254 5.75 -6.36 -0.69
C LEU A 254 5.28 -4.90 -0.56
N GLY A 255 4.63 -4.53 0.55
CA GLY A 255 4.22 -3.16 0.82
C GLY A 255 5.39 -2.19 0.85
N TYR A 256 6.48 -2.56 1.53
CA TYR A 256 7.72 -1.79 1.55
C TYR A 256 8.30 -1.59 0.15
N VAL A 257 8.41 -2.65 -0.64
CA VAL A 257 8.99 -2.60 -1.99
C VAL A 257 8.16 -1.70 -2.90
N ILE A 258 6.83 -1.86 -2.90
CA ILE A 258 5.92 -1.07 -3.74
C ILE A 258 5.92 0.41 -3.30
N GLY A 259 5.80 0.71 -2.02
CA GLY A 259 5.85 2.06 -1.50
C GLY A 259 7.16 2.77 -1.89
N ARG A 260 8.29 2.07 -1.75
CA ARG A 260 9.60 2.57 -2.16
C ARG A 260 9.70 2.82 -3.68
N LEU A 261 9.15 1.91 -4.49
CA LEU A 261 9.12 2.04 -5.94
C LEU A 261 8.35 3.29 -6.36
N VAL A 262 7.14 3.47 -5.85
CA VAL A 262 6.27 4.60 -6.18
C VAL A 262 6.96 5.94 -5.86
N VAL A 263 7.53 6.08 -4.65
CA VAL A 263 8.22 7.31 -4.25
C VAL A 263 9.48 7.55 -5.11
N ARG A 264 10.28 6.54 -5.37
CA ARG A 264 11.50 6.68 -6.19
C ARG A 264 11.16 7.08 -7.63
N ASN A 265 10.16 6.46 -8.21
CA ASN A 265 9.72 6.75 -9.57
C ASN A 265 9.19 8.19 -9.67
N HIS A 266 8.39 8.62 -8.69
CA HIS A 266 7.90 10.00 -8.64
C HIS A 266 9.09 10.99 -8.60
N ARG A 267 10.03 10.80 -7.70
CA ARG A 267 11.23 11.65 -7.60
C ARG A 267 12.01 11.67 -8.92
N SER A 268 12.24 10.53 -9.55
CA SER A 268 12.94 10.47 -10.84
C SER A 268 12.22 11.19 -11.96
N ARG A 269 10.89 11.27 -11.93
CA ARG A 269 10.07 11.98 -12.93
C ARG A 269 10.03 13.49 -12.70
N THR A 270 10.08 13.92 -11.45
CA THR A 270 10.08 15.36 -11.09
C THR A 270 11.40 16.04 -11.32
N HIS A 271 12.53 15.30 -11.33
CA HIS A 271 13.85 15.85 -11.61
C HIS A 271 14.13 16.09 -13.10
N LEU A 272 13.29 15.61 -14.02
CA LEU A 272 13.41 15.78 -15.47
C LEU A 272 12.20 16.55 -16.00
N THR A 273 12.14 17.86 -15.77
CA THR A 273 11.13 18.71 -16.41
C THR A 273 11.70 19.33 -17.69
N PRO A 274 11.25 18.89 -18.88
CA PRO A 274 11.56 19.59 -20.10
C PRO A 274 10.81 20.93 -20.11
N THR A 275 11.52 22.02 -20.22
CA THR A 275 10.95 23.36 -20.40
C THR A 275 11.11 23.74 -21.87
N ALA A 276 9.99 23.90 -22.58
CA ALA A 276 10.00 24.46 -23.92
C ALA A 276 9.63 25.93 -23.84
N GLY A 277 10.50 26.81 -24.33
CA GLY A 277 10.26 28.25 -24.39
C GLY A 277 10.54 28.77 -25.81
N LEU A 278 9.73 29.75 -26.24
CA LEU A 278 10.01 30.54 -27.43
C LEU A 278 10.72 31.82 -26.98
N ALA A 279 12.03 31.90 -27.23
CA ALA A 279 12.79 33.11 -27.02
C ALA A 279 13.28 33.61 -28.39
N GLN A 280 12.94 34.84 -28.74
CA GLN A 280 13.34 35.51 -30.00
C GLN A 280 12.99 34.72 -31.26
N GLY A 281 11.82 34.06 -31.30
CA GLY A 281 11.37 33.27 -32.47
C GLY A 281 12.07 31.93 -32.66
N LYS A 282 12.93 31.50 -31.71
CA LYS A 282 13.57 30.18 -31.72
C LYS A 282 12.98 29.30 -30.63
N LEU A 283 12.63 28.07 -31.00
CA LEU A 283 12.20 27.04 -30.04
C LEU A 283 13.43 26.58 -29.24
N THR A 284 13.46 26.89 -27.94
CA THR A 284 14.48 26.44 -27.02
C THR A 284 13.94 25.30 -26.17
N LEU A 285 14.52 24.13 -26.29
CA LEU A 285 14.26 22.97 -25.41
C LEU A 285 15.35 23.00 -24.32
N ALA A 286 14.96 23.25 -23.10
CA ALA A 286 15.84 23.19 -21.94
C ALA A 286 15.44 22.03 -21.03
N PHE A 287 16.41 21.33 -20.50
CA PHE A 287 16.21 20.32 -19.45
C PHE A 287 16.78 20.89 -18.15
N THR A 288 15.92 21.12 -17.16
CA THR A 288 16.40 21.53 -15.84
C THR A 288 16.69 20.27 -15.03
N LEU A 289 17.98 20.03 -14.73
CA LEU A 289 18.42 19.02 -13.77
C LEU A 289 18.58 19.71 -12.43
N THR A 290 17.68 19.39 -11.48
CA THR A 290 17.84 19.87 -10.10
C THR A 290 18.60 18.80 -9.32
N PHE A 291 19.84 19.08 -8.94
CA PHE A 291 20.60 18.26 -8.00
C PHE A 291 20.28 18.71 -6.58
N GLN A 292 19.84 17.78 -5.73
CA GLN A 292 19.78 17.94 -4.26
C GLN A 292 20.81 17.06 -3.59
#